data_fbff1533cf1fe5f3eecabd719d2d451c
#
_entry.id   fbff1533cf1fe5f3eecabd719d2d451c
#
_cell.length_a   1.000
_cell.length_b   1.000
_cell.length_c   1.000
_cell.angle_alpha   90.00
_cell.angle_beta   90.00
_cell.angle_gamma   90.00
#
_symmetry.space_group_name_H-M   'P 1'
#
loop_
_entity.id
_entity.type
_entity.pdbx_description
1 polymer ?
#
loop_
_entity_poly.entity_id
_entity_poly.type
_entity_poly.pdbx_seq_one_letter_code
_entity_poly.pdbx_strand_id
1 'polypeptide(L)'
;MTLFARGPLLGEFMGTFVLLLLGNGVCAAVTLKRSKVQGSGWMVVAVGWALAVLCGIFVAQLFGSVDAHLSPAFTLAFAIKGQTFGKLLPFAAVQLAGAFCGAAVTWLFYLPHWAVTESAEAKLGVFATSPTFRNYGWALFCESMATFILVIVAGGMSSKLVLTTGAVAGLSPLLVSGLILSMGLSLGATTGYAINPVRDLGPRLAHALLPIAGKGSSDWSYAWVPVVGPLLGAGLAGWVLLLIGA
;
A
#
# COMPACT_ATOMS: atom_id res chain seq x y z
N MET A 1 10.34 -28.95 14.41
CA MET A 1 9.02 -28.56 14.95
C MET A 1 8.91 -27.04 14.84
N THR A 2 8.06 -26.53 13.92
CA THR A 2 7.89 -25.10 13.74
C THR A 2 7.01 -24.55 14.85
N LEU A 3 7.53 -23.62 15.66
CA LEU A 3 6.82 -22.98 16.80
C LEU A 3 5.57 -22.17 16.37
N PHE A 4 5.47 -21.81 15.09
CA PHE A 4 4.35 -21.04 14.56
C PHE A 4 3.79 -21.71 13.31
N ALA A 5 2.46 -21.82 13.23
CA ALA A 5 1.77 -22.28 12.03
C ALA A 5 1.87 -21.19 10.94
N ARG A 6 2.60 -21.48 9.86
CA ARG A 6 2.64 -20.62 8.67
C ARG A 6 1.32 -20.76 7.92
N GLY A 7 0.81 -19.65 7.38
CA GLY A 7 -0.43 -19.67 6.59
C GLY A 7 -0.73 -18.35 5.91
N PRO A 8 -1.70 -18.36 4.96
CA PRO A 8 -1.98 -17.20 4.15
C PRO A 8 -2.35 -15.94 4.95
N LEU A 9 -3.14 -16.09 6.00
CA LEU A 9 -3.55 -14.95 6.84
C LEU A 9 -2.38 -14.34 7.59
N LEU A 10 -1.50 -15.19 8.18
CA LEU A 10 -0.30 -14.69 8.85
C LEU A 10 0.65 -14.02 7.84
N GLY A 11 0.78 -14.59 6.64
CA GLY A 11 1.59 -14.02 5.58
C GLY A 11 1.10 -12.64 5.15
N GLU A 12 -0.21 -12.47 4.91
CA GLU A 12 -0.79 -11.18 4.56
C GLU A 12 -0.63 -10.14 5.67
N PHE A 13 -0.83 -10.54 6.94
CA PHE A 13 -0.59 -9.66 8.10
C PHE A 13 0.87 -9.19 8.14
N MET A 14 1.82 -10.13 8.13
CA MET A 14 3.25 -9.82 8.29
C MET A 14 3.81 -9.05 7.09
N GLY A 15 3.40 -9.40 5.88
CA GLY A 15 3.78 -8.67 4.67
C GLY A 15 3.25 -7.24 4.66
N THR A 16 1.99 -7.05 5.03
CA THR A 16 1.40 -5.71 5.12
C THR A 16 2.00 -4.91 6.27
N PHE A 17 2.31 -5.54 7.40
CA PHE A 17 3.03 -4.92 8.50
C PHE A 17 4.39 -4.34 8.03
N VAL A 18 5.21 -5.14 7.34
CA VAL A 18 6.52 -4.69 6.85
C VAL A 18 6.37 -3.63 5.76
N LEU A 19 5.42 -3.80 4.85
CA LEU A 19 5.09 -2.81 3.83
C LEU A 19 4.83 -1.44 4.46
N LEU A 20 3.96 -1.36 5.48
CA LEU A 20 3.58 -0.09 6.09
C LEU A 20 4.64 0.46 7.05
N LEU A 21 5.37 -0.42 7.74
CA LEU A 21 6.52 0.00 8.54
C LEU A 21 7.56 0.74 7.69
N LEU A 22 7.95 0.16 6.55
CA LEU A 22 8.97 0.75 5.68
C LEU A 22 8.42 1.92 4.85
N GLY A 23 7.19 1.81 4.33
CA GLY A 23 6.56 2.86 3.54
C GLY A 23 6.25 4.13 4.34
N ASN A 24 5.65 4.00 5.52
CA ASN A 24 5.48 5.14 6.43
C ASN A 24 6.84 5.60 6.97
N GLY A 25 7.78 4.68 7.15
CA GLY A 25 9.15 4.98 7.57
C GLY A 25 9.87 5.93 6.62
N VAL A 26 9.80 5.69 5.30
CA VAL A 26 10.40 6.62 4.33
C VAL A 26 9.68 7.97 4.31
N CYS A 27 8.35 7.99 4.44
CA CYS A 27 7.62 9.25 4.58
C CYS A 27 8.05 10.02 5.84
N ALA A 28 8.18 9.35 6.98
CA ALA A 28 8.70 9.94 8.21
C ALA A 28 10.13 10.49 8.04
N ALA A 29 11.00 9.70 7.42
CA ALA A 29 12.39 10.08 7.17
C ALA A 29 12.50 11.36 6.33
N VAL A 30 11.70 11.47 5.27
CA VAL A 30 11.74 12.64 4.38
C VAL A 30 11.04 13.87 4.97
N THR A 31 10.02 13.67 5.82
CA THR A 31 9.10 14.74 6.23
C THR A 31 9.40 15.29 7.62
N LEU A 32 9.72 14.42 8.60
CA LEU A 32 9.84 14.84 9.99
C LEU A 32 11.14 15.64 10.25
N LYS A 33 11.01 16.68 11.08
CA LYS A 33 12.17 17.53 11.46
C LYS A 33 13.28 16.73 12.14
N ARG A 34 14.51 17.15 11.88
CA ARG A 34 15.75 16.55 12.40
C ARG A 34 16.01 15.12 11.92
N SER A 35 15.27 14.62 10.94
CA SER A 35 15.68 13.41 10.22
C SER A 35 16.91 13.68 9.38
N LYS A 36 17.82 12.70 9.26
CA LYS A 36 19.05 12.83 8.46
C LYS A 36 18.80 13.05 6.97
N VAL A 37 17.60 12.69 6.49
CA VAL A 37 17.21 12.82 5.07
C VAL A 37 16.00 13.72 4.88
N GLN A 38 15.72 14.59 5.86
CA GLN A 38 14.63 15.55 5.78
C GLN A 38 14.74 16.39 4.51
N GLY A 39 13.63 16.51 3.77
CA GLY A 39 13.57 17.30 2.55
C GLY A 39 14.20 16.67 1.31
N SER A 40 14.57 15.38 1.35
CA SER A 40 15.19 14.68 0.21
C SER A 40 14.28 14.45 -1.00
N GLY A 41 13.00 14.76 -0.88
CA GLY A 41 12.08 14.88 -2.01
C GLY A 41 11.33 13.61 -2.40
N TRP A 42 10.44 13.77 -3.39
CA TRP A 42 9.48 12.76 -3.81
C TRP A 42 10.11 11.49 -4.36
N MET A 43 11.25 11.60 -5.05
CA MET A 43 11.94 10.42 -5.59
C MET A 43 12.32 9.43 -4.48
N VAL A 44 12.82 9.91 -3.35
CA VAL A 44 13.18 9.05 -2.20
C VAL A 44 11.94 8.36 -1.66
N VAL A 45 10.80 9.06 -1.57
CA VAL A 45 9.52 8.48 -1.16
C VAL A 45 9.09 7.38 -2.13
N ALA A 46 9.12 7.64 -3.45
CA ALA A 46 8.70 6.68 -4.46
C ALA A 46 9.58 5.41 -4.47
N VAL A 47 10.91 5.58 -4.39
CA VAL A 47 11.85 4.45 -4.28
C VAL A 47 11.61 3.68 -2.99
N GLY A 48 11.44 4.38 -1.86
CA GLY A 48 11.21 3.75 -0.55
C GLY A 48 9.94 2.91 -0.52
N TRP A 49 8.83 3.40 -1.09
CA TRP A 49 7.58 2.63 -1.22
C TRP A 49 7.74 1.42 -2.13
N ALA A 50 8.46 1.54 -3.25
CA ALA A 50 8.74 0.42 -4.14
C ALA A 50 9.50 -0.70 -3.42
N LEU A 51 10.54 -0.35 -2.66
CA LEU A 51 11.32 -1.30 -1.87
C LEU A 51 10.51 -1.85 -0.68
N ALA A 52 9.63 -1.04 -0.08
CA ALA A 52 8.73 -1.51 0.97
C ALA A 52 7.77 -2.61 0.48
N VAL A 53 7.22 -2.47 -0.75
CA VAL A 53 6.41 -3.51 -1.40
C VAL A 53 7.25 -4.76 -1.64
N LEU A 54 8.45 -4.63 -2.18
CA LEU A 54 9.38 -5.75 -2.39
C LEU A 54 9.59 -6.56 -1.11
N CYS A 55 9.97 -5.87 -0.02
CA CYS A 55 10.18 -6.50 1.28
C CYS A 55 8.90 -7.14 1.82
N GLY A 56 7.76 -6.45 1.68
CA GLY A 56 6.45 -6.95 2.11
C GLY A 56 6.06 -8.25 1.41
N ILE A 57 6.28 -8.36 0.09
CA ILE A 57 6.00 -9.58 -0.68
C ILE A 57 6.88 -10.74 -0.17
N PHE A 58 8.18 -10.55 -0.02
CA PHE A 58 9.07 -11.61 0.49
C PHE A 58 8.66 -12.07 1.90
N VAL A 59 8.30 -11.13 2.77
CA VAL A 59 7.86 -11.48 4.13
C VAL A 59 6.52 -12.21 4.10
N ALA A 60 5.56 -11.77 3.28
CA ALA A 60 4.28 -12.47 3.13
C ALA A 60 4.48 -13.93 2.70
N GLN A 61 5.31 -14.15 1.69
CA GLN A 61 5.63 -15.49 1.18
C GLN A 61 6.37 -16.33 2.24
N LEU A 62 7.32 -15.74 2.96
CA LEU A 62 8.05 -16.41 4.05
C LEU A 62 7.08 -16.91 5.13
N PHE A 63 6.04 -16.13 5.46
CA PHE A 63 5.04 -16.48 6.47
C PHE A 63 3.84 -17.27 5.92
N GLY A 64 3.84 -17.63 4.63
CA GLY A 64 2.92 -18.59 4.03
C GLY A 64 1.81 -18.03 3.16
N SER A 65 1.83 -16.74 2.81
CA SER A 65 0.97 -16.19 1.76
C SER A 65 1.71 -16.24 0.42
N VAL A 66 1.40 -17.24 -0.40
CA VAL A 66 1.93 -17.35 -1.76
C VAL A 66 1.41 -16.19 -2.63
N ASP A 67 0.16 -15.80 -2.40
CA ASP A 67 -0.51 -14.73 -3.16
C ASP A 67 0.15 -13.36 -2.90
N ALA A 68 0.53 -13.09 -1.65
CA ALA A 68 1.16 -11.84 -1.20
C ALA A 68 0.45 -10.59 -1.76
N HIS A 69 -0.88 -10.55 -1.62
CA HIS A 69 -1.70 -9.45 -2.16
C HIS A 69 -1.43 -8.12 -1.47
N LEU A 70 -1.27 -8.12 -0.15
CA LEU A 70 -0.97 -6.96 0.71
C LEU A 70 -1.96 -5.78 0.53
N SER A 71 -3.07 -6.03 -0.17
CA SER A 71 -4.07 -5.01 -0.53
C SER A 71 -5.43 -5.65 -0.78
N PRO A 72 -6.51 -5.12 -0.17
CA PRO A 72 -7.87 -5.55 -0.49
C PRO A 72 -8.24 -5.30 -1.96
N ALA A 73 -7.69 -4.27 -2.60
CA ALA A 73 -7.90 -3.98 -4.01
C ALA A 73 -7.32 -5.09 -4.90
N PHE A 74 -6.09 -5.53 -4.64
CA PHE A 74 -5.51 -6.69 -5.33
C PHE A 74 -6.32 -7.96 -5.07
N THR A 75 -6.70 -8.21 -3.81
CA THR A 75 -7.52 -9.38 -3.46
C THR A 75 -8.85 -9.38 -4.22
N LEU A 76 -9.50 -8.21 -4.35
CA LEU A 76 -10.73 -8.06 -5.12
C LEU A 76 -10.52 -8.36 -6.62
N ALA A 77 -9.49 -7.79 -7.23
CA ALA A 77 -9.21 -7.99 -8.65
C ALA A 77 -8.96 -9.46 -8.98
N PHE A 78 -8.13 -10.13 -8.19
CA PHE A 78 -7.85 -11.56 -8.39
C PHE A 78 -9.02 -12.46 -7.99
N ALA A 79 -9.88 -12.04 -7.05
CA ALA A 79 -11.14 -12.73 -6.74
C ALA A 79 -12.11 -12.69 -7.94
N ILE A 80 -12.23 -11.54 -8.61
CA ILE A 80 -13.05 -11.40 -9.82
C ILE A 80 -12.45 -12.24 -10.97
N LYS A 81 -11.15 -12.08 -11.25
CA LYS A 81 -10.45 -12.84 -12.29
C LYS A 81 -10.60 -14.36 -12.10
N GLY A 82 -10.42 -14.85 -10.88
CA GLY A 82 -10.50 -16.27 -10.52
C GLY A 82 -11.88 -16.76 -10.12
N GLN A 83 -12.89 -15.88 -10.07
CA GLN A 83 -14.25 -16.15 -9.60
C GLN A 83 -14.29 -16.80 -8.19
N THR A 84 -13.37 -16.40 -7.30
CA THR A 84 -13.17 -16.98 -5.96
C THR A 84 -13.05 -15.89 -4.90
N PHE A 85 -14.13 -15.64 -4.14
CA PHE A 85 -14.25 -14.52 -3.21
C PHE A 85 -13.92 -14.88 -1.74
N GLY A 86 -13.65 -16.13 -1.42
CA GLY A 86 -13.49 -16.61 -0.04
C GLY A 86 -12.34 -15.95 0.74
N LYS A 87 -11.31 -15.46 0.04
CA LYS A 87 -10.16 -14.77 0.66
C LYS A 87 -10.42 -13.28 0.91
N LEU A 88 -11.42 -12.66 0.29
CA LEU A 88 -11.56 -11.19 0.25
C LEU A 88 -11.65 -10.57 1.65
N LEU A 89 -12.64 -10.97 2.43
CA LEU A 89 -12.84 -10.41 3.78
C LEU A 89 -11.77 -10.84 4.78
N PRO A 90 -11.35 -12.13 4.85
CA PRO A 90 -10.27 -12.54 5.76
C PRO A 90 -8.94 -11.82 5.47
N PHE A 91 -8.56 -11.68 4.19
CA PHE A 91 -7.34 -10.97 3.82
C PHE A 91 -7.45 -9.47 4.16
N ALA A 92 -8.56 -8.82 3.80
CA ALA A 92 -8.75 -7.39 4.11
C ALA A 92 -8.63 -7.10 5.61
N ALA A 93 -9.16 -7.97 6.47
CA ALA A 93 -9.09 -7.81 7.92
C ALA A 93 -7.64 -7.91 8.45
N VAL A 94 -6.89 -8.94 8.05
CA VAL A 94 -5.51 -9.11 8.52
C VAL A 94 -4.55 -8.11 7.87
N GLN A 95 -4.78 -7.70 6.63
CA GLN A 95 -4.05 -6.63 5.97
C GLN A 95 -4.26 -5.29 6.69
N LEU A 96 -5.50 -4.96 7.10
CA LEU A 96 -5.79 -3.76 7.87
C LEU A 96 -5.08 -3.77 9.23
N ALA A 97 -5.12 -4.90 9.92
CA ALA A 97 -4.42 -5.05 11.20
C ALA A 97 -2.90 -4.92 11.03
N GLY A 98 -2.31 -5.55 10.00
CA GLY A 98 -0.89 -5.43 9.68
C GLY A 98 -0.50 -3.99 9.36
N ALA A 99 -1.33 -3.28 8.57
CA ALA A 99 -1.12 -1.88 8.22
C ALA A 99 -1.13 -0.97 9.45
N PHE A 100 -2.10 -1.15 10.35
CA PHE A 100 -2.17 -0.41 11.60
C PHE A 100 -0.93 -0.66 12.48
N CYS A 101 -0.55 -1.92 12.67
CA CYS A 101 0.61 -2.28 13.48
C CYS A 101 1.91 -1.73 12.88
N GLY A 102 2.11 -1.80 11.54
CA GLY A 102 3.27 -1.22 10.85
C GLY A 102 3.38 0.29 11.09
N ALA A 103 2.26 1.00 10.96
CA ALA A 103 2.18 2.43 11.24
C ALA A 103 2.48 2.76 12.72
N ALA A 104 1.96 1.95 13.65
CA ALA A 104 2.22 2.15 15.08
C ALA A 104 3.70 1.96 15.43
N VAL A 105 4.37 0.98 14.81
CA VAL A 105 5.81 0.81 14.98
C VAL A 105 6.60 1.94 14.33
N THR A 106 6.16 2.47 13.18
CA THR A 106 6.77 3.69 12.60
C THR A 106 6.67 4.87 13.57
N TRP A 107 5.51 5.06 14.21
CA TRP A 107 5.34 6.10 15.23
C TRP A 107 6.36 5.95 16.37
N LEU A 108 6.53 4.74 16.91
CA LEU A 108 7.52 4.45 17.96
C LEU A 108 8.94 4.71 17.49
N PHE A 109 9.27 4.29 16.27
CA PHE A 109 10.61 4.43 15.70
C PHE A 109 11.06 5.90 15.57
N TYR A 110 10.10 6.78 15.26
CA TYR A 110 10.34 8.23 15.11
C TYR A 110 9.87 9.05 16.32
N LEU A 111 9.73 8.45 17.49
CA LEU A 111 9.10 9.06 18.66
C LEU A 111 9.62 10.48 19.00
N PRO A 112 10.94 10.75 19.03
CA PRO A 112 11.45 12.10 19.34
C PRO A 112 11.15 13.16 18.27
N HIS A 113 10.95 12.73 17.03
CA HIS A 113 10.76 13.65 15.90
C HIS A 113 9.38 14.31 15.87
N TRP A 114 8.36 13.66 16.45
CA TRP A 114 6.99 14.19 16.45
C TRP A 114 6.86 15.51 17.21
N ALA A 115 7.52 15.62 18.35
CA ALA A 115 7.45 16.83 19.19
C ALA A 115 8.09 18.05 18.53
N VAL A 116 9.16 17.85 17.74
CA VAL A 116 9.90 18.93 17.08
C VAL A 116 9.38 19.28 15.69
N THR A 117 8.46 18.48 15.13
CA THR A 117 7.79 18.76 13.87
C THR A 117 6.53 19.57 14.15
N GLU A 118 6.46 20.82 13.70
CA GLU A 118 5.33 21.72 13.99
C GLU A 118 4.09 21.43 13.13
N SER A 119 4.30 21.15 11.82
CA SER A 119 3.22 20.96 10.87
C SER A 119 2.40 19.71 11.16
N ALA A 120 1.12 19.88 11.48
CA ALA A 120 0.16 18.79 11.64
C ALA A 120 -0.08 18.03 10.31
N GLU A 121 -0.07 18.75 9.20
CA GLU A 121 -0.19 18.17 7.85
C GLU A 121 0.99 17.26 7.52
N ALA A 122 2.22 17.70 7.84
CA ALA A 122 3.41 16.87 7.69
C ALA A 122 3.32 15.57 8.51
N LYS A 123 2.79 15.63 9.72
CA LYS A 123 2.58 14.45 10.57
C LYS A 123 1.54 13.49 9.98
N LEU A 124 0.41 14.02 9.48
CA LEU A 124 -0.59 13.21 8.79
C LEU A 124 0.00 12.57 7.53
N GLY A 125 0.78 13.30 6.75
CA GLY A 125 1.41 12.84 5.51
C GLY A 125 2.40 11.68 5.68
N VAL A 126 2.88 11.42 6.90
CA VAL A 126 3.64 10.19 7.21
C VAL A 126 2.74 8.95 7.12
N PHE A 127 1.48 9.06 7.52
CA PHE A 127 0.55 7.95 7.67
C PHE A 127 -0.38 7.79 6.48
N ALA A 128 -1.02 8.88 6.07
CA ALA A 128 -2.14 8.86 5.15
C ALA A 128 -1.89 9.75 3.93
N THR A 129 -2.57 9.43 2.84
CA THR A 129 -2.54 10.21 1.62
C THR A 129 -3.52 11.39 1.71
N SER A 130 -3.24 12.43 0.93
CA SER A 130 -4.12 13.57 0.76
C SER A 130 -4.00 14.13 -0.66
N PRO A 131 -5.08 14.68 -1.25
CA PRO A 131 -5.03 15.23 -2.59
C PRO A 131 -4.36 16.61 -2.57
N THR A 132 -3.58 16.91 -3.60
CA THR A 132 -3.00 18.24 -3.81
C THR A 132 -4.10 19.31 -3.94
N PHE A 133 -5.21 18.96 -4.59
CA PHE A 133 -6.41 19.80 -4.72
C PHE A 133 -7.60 19.11 -4.09
N ARG A 134 -8.38 19.81 -3.25
CA ARG A 134 -9.58 19.30 -2.57
C ARG A 134 -10.77 19.11 -3.51
N ASN A 135 -10.57 18.36 -4.58
CA ASN A 135 -11.62 17.92 -5.49
C ASN A 135 -11.74 16.40 -5.39
N TYR A 136 -12.76 15.94 -4.66
CA TYR A 136 -12.94 14.51 -4.37
C TYR A 136 -13.25 13.68 -5.61
N GLY A 137 -14.00 14.24 -6.58
CA GLY A 137 -14.28 13.55 -7.85
C GLY A 137 -13.01 13.32 -8.67
N TRP A 138 -12.16 14.34 -8.75
CA TRP A 138 -10.87 14.24 -9.42
C TRP A 138 -9.92 13.26 -8.68
N ALA A 139 -9.85 13.36 -7.36
CA ALA A 139 -9.03 12.47 -6.55
C ALA A 139 -9.51 11.00 -6.67
N LEU A 140 -10.83 10.77 -6.69
CA LEU A 140 -11.42 9.45 -6.92
C LEU A 140 -11.02 8.89 -8.29
N PHE A 141 -11.08 9.71 -9.34
CA PHE A 141 -10.62 9.31 -10.68
C PHE A 141 -9.13 8.93 -10.66
N CYS A 142 -8.27 9.75 -10.03
CA CYS A 142 -6.83 9.49 -9.95
C CYS A 142 -6.55 8.15 -9.25
N GLU A 143 -7.14 7.91 -8.09
CA GLU A 143 -6.95 6.65 -7.33
C GLU A 143 -7.51 5.42 -8.08
N SER A 144 -8.67 5.57 -8.73
CA SER A 144 -9.27 4.49 -9.51
C SER A 144 -8.42 4.15 -10.74
N MET A 145 -7.98 5.16 -11.49
CA MET A 145 -7.18 4.95 -12.70
C MET A 145 -5.80 4.41 -12.34
N ALA A 146 -5.13 4.95 -11.32
CA ALA A 146 -3.83 4.46 -10.89
C ALA A 146 -3.93 2.98 -10.48
N THR A 147 -4.95 2.60 -9.71
CA THR A 147 -5.13 1.21 -9.30
C THR A 147 -5.52 0.31 -10.46
N PHE A 148 -6.34 0.79 -11.40
CA PHE A 148 -6.67 0.05 -12.63
C PHE A 148 -5.40 -0.31 -13.40
N ILE A 149 -4.54 0.67 -13.70
CA ILE A 149 -3.28 0.45 -14.41
C ILE A 149 -2.36 -0.49 -13.64
N LEU A 150 -2.23 -0.27 -12.32
CA LEU A 150 -1.43 -1.13 -11.45
C LEU A 150 -1.84 -2.61 -11.57
N VAL A 151 -3.13 -2.90 -11.49
CA VAL A 151 -3.67 -4.29 -11.55
C VAL A 151 -3.54 -4.88 -12.94
N ILE A 152 -3.80 -4.11 -14.02
CA ILE A 152 -3.64 -4.58 -15.39
C ILE A 152 -2.19 -4.99 -15.66
N VAL A 153 -1.22 -4.16 -15.29
CA VAL A 153 0.20 -4.47 -15.52
C VAL A 153 0.64 -5.65 -14.66
N ALA A 154 0.24 -5.71 -13.39
CA ALA A 154 0.53 -6.85 -12.53
C ALA A 154 -0.10 -8.15 -13.04
N GLY A 155 -1.33 -8.06 -13.57
CA GLY A 155 -2.01 -9.18 -14.25
C GLY A 155 -1.22 -9.67 -15.47
N GLY A 156 -0.72 -8.74 -16.29
CA GLY A 156 0.16 -9.08 -17.41
C GLY A 156 1.45 -9.77 -16.98
N MET A 157 2.07 -9.31 -15.89
CA MET A 157 3.29 -9.93 -15.33
C MET A 157 3.07 -11.37 -14.84
N SER A 158 1.85 -11.76 -14.54
CA SER A 158 1.49 -13.12 -14.11
C SER A 158 0.79 -13.94 -15.19
N SER A 159 0.49 -13.35 -16.34
CA SER A 159 -0.28 -14.00 -17.42
C SER A 159 0.60 -14.83 -18.34
N LYS A 160 0.11 -16.01 -18.70
CA LYS A 160 0.71 -16.86 -19.74
C LYS A 160 0.63 -16.24 -21.14
N LEU A 161 -0.26 -15.26 -21.36
CA LEU A 161 -0.32 -14.51 -22.62
C LEU A 161 0.94 -13.66 -22.86
N VAL A 162 1.61 -13.22 -21.79
CA VAL A 162 2.81 -12.37 -21.85
C VAL A 162 4.08 -13.18 -21.56
N LEU A 163 4.02 -14.04 -20.54
CA LEU A 163 5.16 -14.86 -20.10
C LEU A 163 4.89 -16.33 -20.43
N THR A 164 5.12 -16.71 -21.69
CA THR A 164 4.88 -18.08 -22.19
C THR A 164 5.67 -19.15 -21.42
N THR A 165 6.87 -18.80 -20.93
CA THR A 165 7.74 -19.67 -20.13
C THR A 165 7.60 -19.48 -18.62
N GLY A 166 6.71 -18.57 -18.20
CA GLY A 166 6.58 -18.14 -16.80
C GLY A 166 7.66 -17.13 -16.37
N ALA A 167 7.44 -16.44 -15.27
CA ALA A 167 8.46 -15.58 -14.67
C ALA A 167 9.57 -16.43 -14.05
N VAL A 168 10.83 -15.97 -14.16
CA VAL A 168 11.94 -16.57 -13.44
C VAL A 168 11.64 -16.56 -11.94
N ALA A 169 11.87 -17.68 -11.27
CA ALA A 169 11.58 -17.82 -9.84
C ALA A 169 12.26 -16.70 -9.05
N GLY A 170 11.50 -16.05 -8.18
CA GLY A 170 11.96 -14.92 -7.35
C GLY A 170 12.03 -13.56 -8.04
N LEU A 171 11.82 -13.45 -9.35
CA LEU A 171 11.86 -12.17 -10.06
C LEU A 171 10.55 -11.37 -9.91
N SER A 172 9.40 -12.04 -9.74
CA SER A 172 8.09 -11.37 -9.64
C SER A 172 8.03 -10.25 -8.58
N PRO A 173 8.55 -10.41 -7.36
CA PRO A 173 8.55 -9.32 -6.38
C PRO A 173 9.33 -8.09 -6.85
N LEU A 174 10.44 -8.28 -7.57
CA LEU A 174 11.24 -7.17 -8.12
C LEU A 174 10.48 -6.45 -9.23
N LEU A 175 9.80 -7.19 -10.12
CA LEU A 175 8.97 -6.60 -11.18
C LEU A 175 7.83 -5.77 -10.61
N VAL A 176 7.14 -6.30 -9.58
CA VAL A 176 6.09 -5.55 -8.87
C VAL A 176 6.66 -4.31 -8.20
N SER A 177 7.82 -4.39 -7.58
CA SER A 177 8.52 -3.22 -7.02
C SER A 177 8.80 -2.15 -8.07
N GLY A 178 9.32 -2.55 -9.24
CA GLY A 178 9.54 -1.64 -10.36
C GLY A 178 8.25 -0.98 -10.87
N LEU A 179 7.14 -1.74 -10.90
CA LEU A 179 5.83 -1.20 -11.23
C LEU A 179 5.37 -0.16 -10.19
N ILE A 180 5.50 -0.44 -8.89
CA ILE A 180 5.17 0.53 -7.83
C ILE A 180 6.02 1.80 -7.95
N LEU A 181 7.30 1.67 -8.27
CA LEU A 181 8.17 2.81 -8.54
C LEU A 181 7.65 3.66 -9.70
N SER A 182 7.30 3.04 -10.81
CA SER A 182 6.71 3.72 -11.97
C SER A 182 5.42 4.45 -11.61
N MET A 183 4.53 3.81 -10.84
CA MET A 183 3.28 4.44 -10.38
C MET A 183 3.57 5.67 -9.50
N GLY A 184 4.51 5.56 -8.56
CA GLY A 184 4.89 6.65 -7.67
C GLY A 184 5.47 7.86 -8.41
N LEU A 185 6.35 7.59 -9.40
CA LEU A 185 6.99 8.65 -10.19
C LEU A 185 6.04 9.33 -11.17
N SER A 186 5.11 8.58 -11.78
CA SER A 186 4.27 9.06 -12.88
C SER A 186 2.89 9.55 -12.41
N LEU A 187 2.24 8.86 -11.48
CA LEU A 187 0.84 9.10 -11.07
C LEU A 187 0.70 9.48 -9.59
N GLY A 188 1.78 9.46 -8.82
CA GLY A 188 1.72 9.64 -7.39
C GLY A 188 1.53 11.10 -6.94
N ALA A 189 1.90 12.08 -7.75
CA ALA A 189 1.97 13.48 -7.33
C ALA A 189 0.59 14.14 -7.07
N THR A 190 -0.51 13.56 -7.57
CA THR A 190 -1.86 14.15 -7.47
C THR A 190 -2.54 13.88 -6.14
N THR A 191 -2.41 12.65 -5.63
CA THR A 191 -3.14 12.19 -4.43
C THR A 191 -2.22 11.52 -3.41
N GLY A 192 -0.96 11.25 -3.74
CA GLY A 192 -0.09 10.41 -2.94
C GLY A 192 -0.22 8.91 -3.25
N TYR A 193 -0.90 8.55 -4.37
CA TYR A 193 -1.08 7.17 -4.88
C TYR A 193 -1.33 6.14 -3.78
N ALA A 194 -2.45 6.25 -3.11
CA ALA A 194 -2.83 5.26 -2.11
C ALA A 194 -2.90 3.85 -2.72
N ILE A 195 -3.61 3.70 -3.85
CA ILE A 195 -3.75 2.48 -4.67
C ILE A 195 -4.01 1.19 -3.87
N ASN A 196 -4.21 1.32 -2.59
CA ASN A 196 -4.41 0.25 -1.64
C ASN A 196 -5.24 0.77 -0.46
N PRO A 197 -6.47 0.28 -0.25
CA PRO A 197 -7.35 0.75 0.82
C PRO A 197 -6.71 0.74 2.22
N VAL A 198 -6.01 -0.33 2.56
CA VAL A 198 -5.42 -0.47 3.91
C VAL A 198 -4.12 0.30 4.07
N ARG A 199 -3.43 0.62 2.97
CA ARG A 199 -2.24 1.47 2.99
C ARG A 199 -2.57 2.90 3.46
N ASP A 200 -3.81 3.36 3.27
CA ASP A 200 -4.28 4.64 3.81
C ASP A 200 -5.06 4.44 5.12
N LEU A 201 -6.07 3.58 5.13
CA LEU A 201 -7.00 3.45 6.25
C LEU A 201 -6.31 2.96 7.54
N GLY A 202 -5.41 1.97 7.45
CA GLY A 202 -4.71 1.43 8.61
C GLY A 202 -3.83 2.47 9.31
N PRO A 203 -2.92 3.14 8.59
CA PRO A 203 -2.12 4.23 9.16
C PRO A 203 -2.95 5.45 9.56
N ARG A 204 -4.03 5.78 8.87
CA ARG A 204 -4.94 6.87 9.25
C ARG A 204 -5.62 6.58 10.60
N LEU A 205 -6.02 5.34 10.83
CA LEU A 205 -6.49 4.88 12.15
C LEU A 205 -5.39 4.99 13.20
N ALA A 206 -4.16 4.59 12.89
CA ALA A 206 -3.03 4.75 13.80
C ALA A 206 -2.78 6.23 14.13
N HIS A 207 -2.78 7.13 13.12
CA HIS A 207 -2.69 8.57 13.34
C HIS A 207 -3.81 9.09 14.26
N ALA A 208 -5.04 8.60 14.09
CA ALA A 208 -6.17 9.03 14.91
C ALA A 208 -6.02 8.60 16.38
N LEU A 209 -5.58 7.38 16.62
CA LEU A 209 -5.57 6.75 17.95
C LEU A 209 -4.29 7.00 18.75
N LEU A 210 -3.13 7.11 18.08
CA LEU A 210 -1.85 7.24 18.77
C LEU A 210 -1.64 8.65 19.34
N PRO A 211 -0.90 8.79 20.45
CA PRO A 211 -0.64 10.06 21.11
C PRO A 211 0.51 10.83 20.41
N ILE A 212 0.26 11.29 19.19
CA ILE A 212 1.22 12.06 18.41
C ILE A 212 1.11 13.53 18.81
N ALA A 213 2.19 14.12 19.29
CA ALA A 213 2.22 15.51 19.74
C ALA A 213 1.83 16.47 18.60
N GLY A 214 0.75 17.28 18.80
CA GLY A 214 0.29 18.27 17.84
C GLY A 214 -0.12 17.71 16.47
N LYS A 215 -0.71 16.51 16.42
CA LYS A 215 -1.06 15.80 15.17
C LYS A 215 -2.17 16.45 14.33
N GLY A 216 -3.07 17.21 14.94
CA GLY A 216 -4.23 17.78 14.24
C GLY A 216 -5.28 16.73 13.82
N SER A 217 -6.05 17.05 12.79
CA SER A 217 -7.08 16.16 12.23
C SER A 217 -6.48 15.00 11.44
N SER A 218 -7.16 13.85 11.48
CA SER A 218 -6.82 12.68 10.64
C SER A 218 -7.50 12.73 9.25
N ASP A 219 -8.16 13.82 8.89
CA ASP A 219 -8.80 14.07 7.61
C ASP A 219 -9.77 12.96 7.14
N TRP A 220 -10.71 12.61 8.01
CA TRP A 220 -11.71 11.57 7.72
C TRP A 220 -12.63 11.92 6.56
N SER A 221 -12.81 13.22 6.26
CA SER A 221 -13.61 13.66 5.11
C SER A 221 -13.06 13.19 3.76
N TYR A 222 -11.74 12.95 3.67
CA TYR A 222 -11.08 12.42 2.50
C TYR A 222 -10.93 10.89 2.51
N ALA A 223 -10.95 10.25 3.68
CA ALA A 223 -10.57 8.85 3.88
C ALA A 223 -11.31 7.84 2.99
N TRP A 224 -12.52 8.16 2.53
CA TRP A 224 -13.30 7.29 1.65
C TRP A 224 -12.70 7.19 0.24
N VAL A 225 -12.01 8.23 -0.25
CA VAL A 225 -11.42 8.25 -1.60
C VAL A 225 -10.34 7.18 -1.77
N PRO A 226 -9.30 7.08 -0.90
CA PRO A 226 -8.28 6.05 -1.00
C PRO A 226 -8.78 4.64 -0.65
N VAL A 227 -10.04 4.49 -0.24
CA VAL A 227 -10.70 3.18 -0.08
C VAL A 227 -11.51 2.83 -1.32
N VAL A 228 -12.43 3.71 -1.72
CA VAL A 228 -13.37 3.45 -2.82
C VAL A 228 -12.67 3.49 -4.18
N GLY A 229 -11.78 4.47 -4.39
CA GLY A 229 -11.06 4.60 -5.66
C GLY A 229 -10.28 3.35 -6.05
N PRO A 230 -9.39 2.83 -5.19
CA PRO A 230 -8.67 1.59 -5.48
C PRO A 230 -9.60 0.38 -5.69
N LEU A 231 -10.68 0.25 -4.93
CA LEU A 231 -11.63 -0.85 -5.13
C LEU A 231 -12.34 -0.76 -6.49
N LEU A 232 -12.73 0.43 -6.92
CA LEU A 232 -13.33 0.64 -8.25
C LEU A 232 -12.33 0.30 -9.37
N GLY A 233 -11.12 0.85 -9.29
CA GLY A 233 -10.07 0.58 -10.29
C GLY A 233 -9.71 -0.90 -10.37
N ALA A 234 -9.52 -1.55 -9.23
CA ALA A 234 -9.20 -2.98 -9.15
C ALA A 234 -10.35 -3.87 -9.63
N GLY A 235 -11.59 -3.51 -9.29
CA GLY A 235 -12.78 -4.23 -9.75
C GLY A 235 -12.88 -4.21 -11.28
N LEU A 236 -12.72 -3.03 -11.88
CA LEU A 236 -12.74 -2.88 -13.34
C LEU A 236 -11.57 -3.64 -14.00
N ALA A 237 -10.36 -3.55 -13.44
CA ALA A 237 -9.20 -4.28 -13.96
C ALA A 237 -9.38 -5.80 -13.85
N GLY A 238 -9.93 -6.30 -12.74
CA GLY A 238 -10.25 -7.72 -12.56
C GLY A 238 -11.23 -8.25 -13.62
N TRP A 239 -12.24 -7.45 -13.95
CA TRP A 239 -13.17 -7.75 -15.04
C TRP A 239 -12.46 -7.79 -16.41
N VAL A 240 -11.62 -6.81 -16.71
CA VAL A 240 -10.85 -6.82 -17.97
C VAL A 240 -9.97 -8.06 -18.06
N LEU A 241 -9.22 -8.40 -16.99
CA LEU A 241 -8.36 -9.59 -16.96
C LEU A 241 -9.16 -10.89 -17.15
N LEU A 242 -10.36 -10.99 -16.57
CA LEU A 242 -11.26 -12.13 -16.75
C LEU A 242 -11.70 -12.24 -18.21
N LEU A 243 -12.14 -11.12 -18.82
CA LEU A 243 -12.67 -11.13 -20.20
C LEU A 243 -11.60 -11.47 -21.26
N ILE A 244 -10.34 -11.07 -21.05
CA ILE A 244 -9.24 -11.39 -21.99
C ILE A 244 -8.59 -12.75 -21.72
N GLY A 245 -9.00 -13.46 -20.66
CA GLY A 245 -8.44 -14.76 -20.29
C GLY A 245 -6.99 -14.71 -19.80
N ALA A 246 -6.57 -13.60 -19.17
CA ALA A 246 -5.21 -13.36 -18.73
C ALA A 246 -4.83 -14.12 -17.47
#